data_8456e49cf6e0a87aa89545b45e407c1f
#
_entry.id   8456e49cf6e0a87aa89545b45e407c1f
#
_cell.length_a   1.000
_cell.length_b   1.000
_cell.length_c   1.000
_cell.angle_alpha   90.00
_cell.angle_beta   90.00
_cell.angle_gamma   90.00
#
_symmetry.space_group_name_H-M   'P 1'
#
loop_
_entity.id
_entity.type
_entity.pdbx_description
1 polymer ?
#
loop_
_entity_poly.entity_id
_entity_poly.type
_entity_poly.pdbx_seq_one_letter_code
_entity_poly.pdbx_strand_id
1 'polypeptide(L)'
;VNKHLSAIMFCTGMLLSQAAVATALPDWLAQVDEQKHQQPEQMLQLLQQHHAELENLAPEVQANGYYQQAALMKALGRHQEQLEAAEQGLALLGKEASLLKVDLLYQLGFAREMQTDYPAALQHYLAGMTLAEQLENEKYLLLGQINHAAMLSLQNNDQQALVLLKDTYQRAQQLNDEEVLAEVMAELGLLYTSLGYDEEAVSLLQQALAQYQQLGWPKNQITVLYNLARTYSYLDRYELALQTYNQMLQQSQQLQDHVNLYHAYSGLAIASMDAGQHDAALSYMDKAEQYLPLLQSSAHVATHYYEKALMYKKLQQVSLAQQQVLLAEQSLNKDGLREDVASRLAIWHLKAQLFAEQGEFEKAYHQLYDFVAEYQDMRNRENELAFEQIRAGFEHERQQQQTRLLQQDNELKALRLKQAERDRQVQFLWLAVLGCSTLVLLILLLWQLTRKRTHYTATGTDIPGQTG
;
A
#
# COMPACT_ATOMS: atom_id res chain seq x y z
N VAL A 1 -68.62 -24.05 -33.06
CA VAL A 1 -68.65 -25.35 -32.33
C VAL A 1 -67.20 -25.78 -32.05
N ASN A 2 -66.92 -25.97 -30.73
CA ASN A 2 -65.74 -26.61 -30.07
C ASN A 2 -64.37 -26.00 -30.23
N LYS A 3 -63.89 -25.32 -29.20
CA LYS A 3 -63.16 -25.74 -27.97
C LYS A 3 -61.95 -26.67 -28.23
N HIS A 4 -60.76 -26.12 -28.07
CA HIS A 4 -59.71 -26.79 -27.28
C HIS A 4 -58.80 -25.70 -26.69
N LEU A 5 -58.85 -25.52 -25.36
CA LEU A 5 -57.89 -24.85 -24.52
C LEU A 5 -56.62 -25.70 -24.47
N SER A 6 -55.50 -25.12 -24.78
CA SER A 6 -54.15 -25.62 -24.34
C SER A 6 -53.61 -24.70 -23.32
N ALA A 7 -53.53 -25.17 -22.06
CA ALA A 7 -52.93 -24.48 -20.95
C ALA A 7 -51.39 -24.46 -21.15
N ILE A 8 -50.82 -23.26 -21.32
CA ILE A 8 -49.40 -23.00 -21.21
C ILE A 8 -49.11 -22.74 -19.74
N MET A 9 -48.50 -23.70 -19.10
CA MET A 9 -48.00 -23.64 -17.74
C MET A 9 -46.75 -22.75 -17.74
N PHE A 10 -46.87 -21.48 -17.31
CA PHE A 10 -45.74 -20.61 -17.02
C PHE A 10 -45.12 -21.07 -15.71
N CYS A 11 -44.02 -21.82 -15.79
CA CYS A 11 -43.10 -21.99 -14.66
C CYS A 11 -42.35 -20.68 -14.48
N THR A 12 -42.87 -19.77 -13.66
CA THR A 12 -42.09 -18.69 -13.08
C THR A 12 -41.14 -19.26 -12.05
N GLY A 13 -39.91 -19.55 -12.50
CA GLY A 13 -38.79 -19.78 -11.61
C GLY A 13 -38.55 -18.49 -10.81
N MET A 14 -38.93 -18.47 -9.54
CA MET A 14 -38.43 -17.50 -8.58
C MET A 14 -36.91 -17.70 -8.45
N LEU A 15 -36.14 -16.91 -9.19
CA LEU A 15 -34.78 -16.58 -8.81
C LEU A 15 -34.91 -15.74 -7.54
N LEU A 16 -34.82 -16.39 -6.39
CA LEU A 16 -34.45 -15.75 -5.13
C LEU A 16 -33.04 -15.21 -5.33
N SER A 17 -32.92 -13.96 -5.75
CA SER A 17 -31.73 -13.19 -5.49
C SER A 17 -31.59 -13.14 -3.97
N GLN A 18 -30.66 -13.93 -3.41
CA GLN A 18 -30.14 -13.67 -2.08
C GLN A 18 -29.44 -12.30 -2.19
N ALA A 19 -30.20 -11.23 -1.96
CA ALA A 19 -29.63 -9.98 -1.55
C ALA A 19 -28.87 -10.32 -0.27
N ALA A 20 -27.54 -10.20 -0.31
CA ALA A 20 -26.73 -10.24 0.88
C ALA A 20 -27.30 -9.19 1.83
N VAL A 21 -28.02 -9.61 2.86
CA VAL A 21 -28.40 -8.76 3.97
C VAL A 21 -27.07 -8.39 4.60
N ALA A 22 -26.63 -7.16 4.39
CA ALA A 22 -25.50 -6.63 5.15
C ALA A 22 -25.84 -6.84 6.62
N THR A 23 -25.17 -7.78 7.27
CA THR A 23 -25.37 -8.06 8.68
C THR A 23 -24.97 -6.80 9.43
N ALA A 24 -25.93 -6.09 10.01
CA ALA A 24 -25.66 -4.89 10.79
C ALA A 24 -24.65 -5.25 11.90
N LEU A 25 -23.62 -4.43 12.05
CA LEU A 25 -22.66 -4.60 13.11
C LEU A 25 -23.38 -4.45 14.48
N PRO A 26 -23.03 -5.22 15.49
CA PRO A 26 -23.49 -4.98 16.85
C PRO A 26 -23.15 -3.55 17.30
N ASP A 27 -24.02 -2.94 18.11
CA ASP A 27 -23.85 -1.55 18.55
C ASP A 27 -22.48 -1.28 19.19
N TRP A 28 -21.98 -2.22 20.00
CA TRP A 28 -20.67 -2.11 20.63
C TRP A 28 -19.53 -2.12 19.60
N LEU A 29 -19.64 -2.90 18.51
CA LEU A 29 -18.62 -2.97 17.46
C LEU A 29 -18.67 -1.72 16.58
N ALA A 30 -19.86 -1.19 16.31
CA ALA A 30 -20.03 0.10 15.65
C ALA A 30 -19.42 1.25 16.48
N GLN A 31 -19.59 1.23 17.82
CA GLN A 31 -18.95 2.18 18.73
C GLN A 31 -17.43 2.09 18.68
N VAL A 32 -16.86 0.86 18.62
CA VAL A 32 -15.42 0.66 18.45
C VAL A 32 -14.95 1.30 17.15
N ASP A 33 -15.65 1.06 16.06
CA ASP A 33 -15.29 1.63 14.74
C ASP A 33 -15.30 3.17 14.74
N GLU A 34 -16.31 3.77 15.35
CA GLU A 34 -16.46 5.23 15.43
C GLU A 34 -15.41 5.90 16.32
N GLN A 35 -15.01 5.26 17.43
CA GLN A 35 -14.18 5.90 18.48
C GLN A 35 -12.74 5.38 18.52
N LYS A 36 -12.34 4.43 17.68
CA LYS A 36 -11.02 3.81 17.69
C LYS A 36 -9.84 4.80 17.56
N HIS A 37 -10.04 5.90 16.85
CA HIS A 37 -9.02 6.93 16.67
C HIS A 37 -8.90 7.89 17.85
N GLN A 38 -10.02 8.15 18.57
CA GLN A 38 -10.06 9.07 19.71
C GLN A 38 -9.66 8.41 21.03
N GLN A 39 -10.09 7.16 21.25
CA GLN A 39 -9.97 6.47 22.55
C GLN A 39 -9.52 5.00 22.39
N PRO A 40 -8.35 4.74 21.76
CA PRO A 40 -7.96 3.38 21.37
C PRO A 40 -7.89 2.40 22.55
N GLU A 41 -7.38 2.82 23.74
CA GLU A 41 -7.30 1.94 24.91
C GLU A 41 -8.68 1.53 25.43
N GLN A 42 -9.63 2.46 25.48
CA GLN A 42 -11.00 2.18 25.95
C GLN A 42 -11.74 1.29 24.94
N MET A 43 -11.56 1.53 23.64
CA MET A 43 -12.16 0.72 22.59
C MET A 43 -11.58 -0.69 22.56
N LEU A 44 -10.29 -0.85 22.85
CA LEU A 44 -9.69 -2.17 23.02
C LEU A 44 -10.29 -2.93 24.20
N GLN A 45 -10.51 -2.27 25.35
CA GLN A 45 -11.17 -2.88 26.47
C GLN A 45 -12.62 -3.29 26.16
N LEU A 46 -13.37 -2.44 25.45
CA LEU A 46 -14.73 -2.75 25.00
C LEU A 46 -14.74 -3.98 24.09
N LEU A 47 -13.83 -4.05 23.12
CA LEU A 47 -13.68 -5.21 22.22
C LEU A 47 -13.37 -6.50 23.01
N GLN A 48 -12.47 -6.43 23.99
CA GLN A 48 -12.11 -7.55 24.85
C GLN A 48 -13.28 -8.05 25.71
N GLN A 49 -14.11 -7.13 26.24
CA GLN A 49 -15.31 -7.47 27.01
C GLN A 49 -16.33 -8.26 26.18
N HIS A 50 -16.41 -7.98 24.87
CA HIS A 50 -17.34 -8.64 23.95
C HIS A 50 -16.70 -9.76 23.11
N HIS A 51 -15.49 -10.20 23.44
CA HIS A 51 -14.77 -11.20 22.65
C HIS A 51 -15.54 -12.53 22.53
N ALA A 52 -16.10 -13.04 23.63
CA ALA A 52 -16.91 -14.27 23.62
C ALA A 52 -18.21 -14.13 22.81
N GLU A 53 -18.79 -12.94 22.72
CA GLU A 53 -19.92 -12.66 21.85
C GLU A 53 -19.48 -12.63 20.37
N LEU A 54 -18.34 -11.98 20.07
CA LEU A 54 -17.78 -11.87 18.72
C LEU A 54 -17.56 -13.27 18.10
N GLU A 55 -17.02 -14.23 18.86
CA GLU A 55 -16.77 -15.59 18.37
C GLU A 55 -18.04 -16.34 17.94
N ASN A 56 -19.22 -15.91 18.38
CA ASN A 56 -20.50 -16.52 18.03
C ASN A 56 -21.23 -15.80 16.86
N LEU A 57 -20.66 -14.73 16.31
CA LEU A 57 -21.26 -13.97 15.22
C LEU A 57 -20.90 -14.58 13.85
N ALA A 58 -21.50 -14.04 12.79
CA ALA A 58 -21.18 -14.44 11.41
C ALA A 58 -19.70 -14.18 11.09
N PRO A 59 -19.03 -15.01 10.26
CA PRO A 59 -17.60 -14.87 9.97
C PRO A 59 -17.18 -13.49 9.47
N GLU A 60 -18.00 -12.79 8.70
CA GLU A 60 -17.73 -11.44 8.21
C GLU A 60 -17.73 -10.40 9.35
N VAL A 61 -18.61 -10.56 10.35
CA VAL A 61 -18.66 -9.69 11.53
C VAL A 61 -17.47 -9.98 12.44
N GLN A 62 -17.10 -11.26 12.60
CA GLN A 62 -15.89 -11.66 13.31
C GLN A 62 -14.64 -11.05 12.64
N ALA A 63 -14.53 -11.13 11.31
CA ALA A 63 -13.44 -10.53 10.55
C ALA A 63 -13.37 -9.01 10.74
N ASN A 64 -14.51 -8.33 10.80
CA ASN A 64 -14.56 -6.89 11.12
C ASN A 64 -14.06 -6.65 12.55
N GLY A 65 -14.46 -7.44 13.53
CA GLY A 65 -13.95 -7.35 14.91
C GLY A 65 -12.43 -7.49 14.98
N TYR A 66 -11.86 -8.43 14.26
CA TYR A 66 -10.41 -8.60 14.17
C TYR A 66 -9.72 -7.44 13.42
N TYR A 67 -10.36 -6.86 12.41
CA TYR A 67 -9.87 -5.63 11.78
C TYR A 67 -9.82 -4.47 12.78
N GLN A 68 -10.89 -4.26 13.56
CA GLN A 68 -10.90 -3.23 14.58
C GLN A 68 -9.81 -3.49 15.65
N GLN A 69 -9.62 -4.74 16.05
CA GLN A 69 -8.53 -5.12 16.94
C GLN A 69 -7.16 -4.77 16.34
N ALA A 70 -6.91 -5.11 15.07
CA ALA A 70 -5.67 -4.77 14.41
C ALA A 70 -5.44 -3.26 14.32
N ALA A 71 -6.48 -2.47 14.00
CA ALA A 71 -6.41 -1.02 13.95
C ALA A 71 -6.10 -0.41 15.34
N LEU A 72 -6.70 -0.94 16.40
CA LEU A 72 -6.42 -0.52 17.78
C LEU A 72 -4.99 -0.89 18.21
N MET A 73 -4.52 -2.10 17.84
CA MET A 73 -3.14 -2.52 18.13
C MET A 73 -2.12 -1.66 17.36
N LYS A 74 -2.41 -1.29 16.11
CA LYS A 74 -1.63 -0.30 15.35
C LYS A 74 -1.51 1.02 16.12
N ALA A 75 -2.64 1.58 16.56
CA ALA A 75 -2.69 2.84 17.28
C ALA A 75 -1.93 2.79 18.63
N LEU A 76 -1.82 1.60 19.24
CA LEU A 76 -1.11 1.37 20.50
C LEU A 76 0.35 0.92 20.31
N GLY A 77 0.85 0.81 19.07
CA GLY A 77 2.22 0.37 18.77
C GLY A 77 2.47 -1.12 19.03
N ARG A 78 1.42 -1.94 19.16
CA ARG A 78 1.48 -3.39 19.46
C ARG A 78 1.48 -4.19 18.16
N HIS A 79 2.55 -4.05 17.36
CA HIS A 79 2.59 -4.51 15.96
C HIS A 79 2.55 -6.03 15.80
N GLN A 80 3.06 -6.81 16.74
CA GLN A 80 2.94 -8.26 16.70
C GLN A 80 1.46 -8.70 16.86
N GLU A 81 0.75 -8.11 17.80
CA GLU A 81 -0.66 -8.41 18.01
C GLU A 81 -1.56 -7.84 16.91
N GLN A 82 -1.14 -6.72 16.30
CA GLN A 82 -1.76 -6.20 15.07
C GLN A 82 -1.70 -7.23 13.94
N LEU A 83 -0.50 -7.81 13.72
CA LEU A 83 -0.29 -8.84 12.71
C LEU A 83 -1.20 -10.05 12.95
N GLU A 84 -1.19 -10.60 14.17
CA GLU A 84 -1.99 -11.78 14.54
C GLU A 84 -3.50 -11.53 14.35
N ALA A 85 -3.99 -10.37 14.78
CA ALA A 85 -5.40 -10.01 14.60
C ALA A 85 -5.77 -9.89 13.11
N ALA A 86 -4.92 -9.24 12.30
CA ALA A 86 -5.18 -9.08 10.88
C ALA A 86 -5.15 -10.43 10.12
N GLU A 87 -4.24 -11.36 10.49
CA GLU A 87 -4.19 -12.72 9.94
C GLU A 87 -5.47 -13.50 10.30
N GLN A 88 -5.93 -13.42 11.54
CA GLN A 88 -7.18 -14.06 11.99
C GLN A 88 -8.39 -13.52 11.22
N GLY A 89 -8.51 -12.21 11.09
CA GLY A 89 -9.57 -11.59 10.32
C GLY A 89 -9.58 -12.01 8.86
N LEU A 90 -8.40 -12.03 8.23
CA LEU A 90 -8.27 -12.43 6.82
C LEU A 90 -8.62 -13.90 6.59
N ALA A 91 -8.29 -14.80 7.54
CA ALA A 91 -8.59 -16.23 7.46
C ALA A 91 -10.10 -16.54 7.49
N LEU A 92 -10.91 -15.64 8.07
CA LEU A 92 -12.37 -15.79 8.12
C LEU A 92 -13.07 -15.38 6.83
N LEU A 93 -12.39 -14.60 5.98
CA LEU A 93 -12.95 -14.10 4.72
C LEU A 93 -12.76 -15.11 3.59
N GLY A 94 -13.82 -15.30 2.79
CA GLY A 94 -13.80 -16.13 1.60
C GLY A 94 -12.91 -15.59 0.48
N LYS A 95 -13.06 -16.17 -0.72
CA LYS A 95 -12.28 -15.75 -1.90
C LYS A 95 -12.79 -14.46 -2.54
N GLU A 96 -13.99 -14.03 -2.19
CA GLU A 96 -14.62 -12.84 -2.77
C GLU A 96 -13.88 -11.55 -2.39
N ALA A 97 -13.89 -10.59 -3.30
CA ALA A 97 -13.30 -9.27 -3.07
C ALA A 97 -14.21 -8.46 -2.14
N SER A 98 -13.61 -7.83 -1.11
CA SER A 98 -14.33 -6.92 -0.20
C SER A 98 -13.40 -5.83 0.31
N LEU A 99 -13.93 -4.67 0.71
CA LEU A 99 -13.15 -3.58 1.29
C LEU A 99 -12.52 -3.99 2.63
N LEU A 100 -13.22 -4.78 3.45
CA LEU A 100 -12.66 -5.31 4.69
C LEU A 100 -11.39 -6.15 4.44
N LYS A 101 -11.34 -6.85 3.32
CA LYS A 101 -10.13 -7.61 2.93
C LYS A 101 -8.98 -6.69 2.55
N VAL A 102 -9.27 -5.56 1.90
CA VAL A 102 -8.27 -4.51 1.60
C VAL A 102 -7.73 -3.92 2.90
N ASP A 103 -8.62 -3.55 3.84
CA ASP A 103 -8.26 -3.04 5.16
C ASP A 103 -7.32 -4.00 5.90
N LEU A 104 -7.67 -5.27 5.97
CA LEU A 104 -6.85 -6.30 6.63
C LEU A 104 -5.48 -6.48 5.94
N LEU A 105 -5.42 -6.43 4.61
CA LEU A 105 -4.16 -6.48 3.87
C LEU A 105 -3.28 -5.26 4.20
N TYR A 106 -3.85 -4.06 4.32
CA TYR A 106 -3.09 -2.87 4.71
C TYR A 106 -2.64 -2.94 6.18
N GLN A 107 -3.43 -3.52 7.08
CA GLN A 107 -2.99 -3.78 8.46
C GLN A 107 -1.81 -4.76 8.50
N LEU A 108 -1.84 -5.83 7.70
CA LEU A 108 -0.73 -6.79 7.57
C LEU A 108 0.52 -6.10 7.01
N GLY A 109 0.36 -5.31 5.95
CA GLY A 109 1.45 -4.55 5.36
C GLY A 109 2.13 -3.66 6.38
N PHE A 110 1.38 -2.85 7.11
CA PHE A 110 1.93 -1.96 8.13
C PHE A 110 2.59 -2.71 9.29
N ALA A 111 2.00 -3.81 9.76
CA ALA A 111 2.60 -4.60 10.83
C ALA A 111 3.95 -5.21 10.41
N ARG A 112 4.07 -5.69 9.17
CA ARG A 112 5.33 -6.19 8.59
C ARG A 112 6.36 -5.08 8.39
N GLU A 113 5.93 -3.90 7.96
CA GLU A 113 6.79 -2.72 7.84
C GLU A 113 7.43 -2.36 9.18
N MET A 114 6.62 -2.33 10.26
CA MET A 114 7.12 -2.04 11.62
C MET A 114 8.05 -3.14 12.17
N GLN A 115 7.99 -4.35 11.63
CA GLN A 115 8.92 -5.45 11.89
C GLN A 115 10.15 -5.42 10.96
N THR A 116 10.29 -4.39 10.11
CA THR A 116 11.34 -4.26 9.09
C THR A 116 11.34 -5.35 8.00
N ASP A 117 10.25 -6.12 7.90
CA ASP A 117 10.03 -7.09 6.81
C ASP A 117 9.41 -6.36 5.60
N TYR A 118 10.20 -5.50 4.97
CA TYR A 118 9.77 -4.67 3.85
C TYR A 118 9.27 -5.46 2.61
N PRO A 119 9.87 -6.61 2.25
CA PRO A 119 9.35 -7.42 1.15
C PRO A 119 7.93 -7.94 1.41
N ALA A 120 7.65 -8.45 2.63
CA ALA A 120 6.31 -8.91 2.98
C ALA A 120 5.32 -7.74 3.08
N ALA A 121 5.74 -6.60 3.64
CA ALA A 121 4.92 -5.38 3.70
C ALA A 121 4.47 -4.95 2.30
N LEU A 122 5.40 -4.82 1.36
CA LEU A 122 5.13 -4.45 -0.03
C LEU A 122 4.17 -5.44 -0.71
N GLN A 123 4.35 -6.74 -0.49
CA GLN A 123 3.47 -7.76 -1.04
C GLN A 123 2.01 -7.56 -0.59
N HIS A 124 1.79 -7.28 0.71
CA HIS A 124 0.45 -7.02 1.25
C HIS A 124 -0.15 -5.72 0.72
N TYR A 125 0.62 -4.65 0.63
CA TYR A 125 0.16 -3.38 0.07
C TYR A 125 -0.26 -3.52 -1.40
N LEU A 126 0.55 -4.17 -2.24
CA LEU A 126 0.23 -4.40 -3.64
C LEU A 126 -1.00 -5.32 -3.82
N ALA A 127 -1.15 -6.33 -2.97
CA ALA A 127 -2.34 -7.18 -2.98
C ALA A 127 -3.61 -6.39 -2.63
N GLY A 128 -3.55 -5.51 -1.63
CA GLY A 128 -4.63 -4.61 -1.27
C GLY A 128 -4.99 -3.63 -2.39
N MET A 129 -3.98 -3.02 -3.03
CA MET A 129 -4.17 -2.13 -4.18
C MET A 129 -4.87 -2.84 -5.35
N THR A 130 -4.40 -4.04 -5.71
CA THR A 130 -5.02 -4.85 -6.78
C THR A 130 -6.48 -5.14 -6.48
N LEU A 131 -6.80 -5.42 -5.21
CA LEU A 131 -8.16 -5.69 -4.79
C LEU A 131 -9.03 -4.42 -4.80
N ALA A 132 -8.47 -3.27 -4.39
CA ALA A 132 -9.13 -1.96 -4.46
C ALA A 132 -9.47 -1.56 -5.91
N GLU A 133 -8.56 -1.83 -6.86
CA GLU A 133 -8.80 -1.67 -8.30
C GLU A 133 -9.93 -2.56 -8.80
N GLN A 134 -9.97 -3.85 -8.42
CA GLN A 134 -11.04 -4.77 -8.78
C GLN A 134 -12.41 -4.34 -8.24
N LEU A 135 -12.42 -3.69 -7.07
CA LEU A 135 -13.62 -3.13 -6.45
C LEU A 135 -13.98 -1.73 -6.96
N GLU A 136 -13.20 -1.17 -7.87
CA GLU A 136 -13.34 0.19 -8.40
C GLU A 136 -13.42 1.25 -7.28
N ASN A 137 -12.68 1.02 -6.16
CA ASN A 137 -12.70 1.92 -5.02
C ASN A 137 -11.46 2.81 -4.98
N GLU A 138 -11.64 4.05 -5.42
CA GLU A 138 -10.59 5.05 -5.55
C GLU A 138 -9.93 5.39 -4.20
N LYS A 139 -10.70 5.56 -3.13
CA LYS A 139 -10.17 5.86 -1.78
C LYS A 139 -9.13 4.83 -1.35
N TYR A 140 -9.49 3.55 -1.39
CA TYR A 140 -8.61 2.47 -0.97
C TYR A 140 -7.39 2.29 -1.89
N LEU A 141 -7.57 2.57 -3.18
CA LEU A 141 -6.45 2.57 -4.11
C LEU A 141 -5.42 3.65 -3.74
N LEU A 142 -5.89 4.88 -3.44
CA LEU A 142 -5.01 5.99 -3.05
C LEU A 142 -4.31 5.71 -1.72
N LEU A 143 -4.99 5.15 -0.70
CA LEU A 143 -4.36 4.73 0.55
C LEU A 143 -3.26 3.69 0.31
N GLY A 144 -3.50 2.73 -0.58
CA GLY A 144 -2.48 1.75 -0.98
C GLY A 144 -1.28 2.39 -1.70
N GLN A 145 -1.52 3.39 -2.54
CA GLN A 145 -0.45 4.14 -3.21
C GLN A 145 0.42 4.94 -2.23
N ILE A 146 -0.17 5.50 -1.17
CA ILE A 146 0.56 6.18 -0.08
C ILE A 146 1.49 5.17 0.62
N ASN A 147 0.97 4.02 1.02
CA ASN A 147 1.77 2.97 1.65
C ASN A 147 2.89 2.46 0.72
N HIS A 148 2.59 2.29 -0.57
CA HIS A 148 3.60 1.89 -1.56
C HIS A 148 4.70 2.96 -1.71
N ALA A 149 4.34 4.23 -1.70
CA ALA A 149 5.31 5.32 -1.77
C ALA A 149 6.23 5.36 -0.53
N ALA A 150 5.70 5.10 0.67
CA ALA A 150 6.51 4.94 1.88
C ALA A 150 7.53 3.80 1.71
N MET A 151 7.13 2.64 1.14
CA MET A 151 8.05 1.54 0.85
C MET A 151 9.13 1.92 -0.17
N LEU A 152 8.78 2.70 -1.20
CA LEU A 152 9.75 3.21 -2.17
C LEU A 152 10.79 4.14 -1.50
N SER A 153 10.36 5.02 -0.61
CA SER A 153 11.26 5.91 0.14
C SER A 153 12.19 5.13 1.07
N LEU A 154 11.68 4.13 1.79
CA LEU A 154 12.50 3.24 2.63
C LEU A 154 13.55 2.45 1.83
N GLN A 155 13.32 2.26 0.52
CA GLN A 155 14.27 1.63 -0.40
C GLN A 155 15.20 2.64 -1.11
N ASN A 156 15.24 3.90 -0.67
CA ASN A 156 15.97 5.01 -1.29
C ASN A 156 15.52 5.34 -2.74
N ASN A 157 14.28 4.96 -3.11
CA ASN A 157 13.68 5.28 -4.40
C ASN A 157 12.82 6.56 -4.31
N ASP A 158 13.34 7.60 -3.66
CA ASP A 158 12.62 8.84 -3.33
C ASP A 158 12.02 9.56 -4.55
N GLN A 159 12.65 9.48 -5.71
CA GLN A 159 12.12 10.05 -6.94
C GLN A 159 10.82 9.38 -7.39
N GLN A 160 10.75 8.05 -7.30
CA GLN A 160 9.53 7.30 -7.65
C GLN A 160 8.44 7.54 -6.60
N ALA A 161 8.81 7.54 -5.32
CA ALA A 161 7.91 7.91 -4.23
C ALA A 161 7.29 9.29 -4.44
N LEU A 162 8.11 10.28 -4.80
CA LEU A 162 7.66 11.66 -5.03
C LEU A 162 6.67 11.77 -6.20
N VAL A 163 6.96 11.09 -7.32
CA VAL A 163 6.05 11.08 -8.48
C VAL A 163 4.71 10.44 -8.11
N LEU A 164 4.75 9.31 -7.42
CA LEU A 164 3.55 8.59 -6.98
C LEU A 164 2.72 9.43 -6.01
N LEU A 165 3.34 10.00 -4.97
CA LEU A 165 2.61 10.82 -3.99
C LEU A 165 2.03 12.12 -4.57
N LYS A 166 2.70 12.76 -5.55
CA LYS A 166 2.14 13.92 -6.24
C LYS A 166 0.91 13.58 -7.07
N ASP A 167 0.91 12.46 -7.79
CA ASP A 167 -0.27 11.98 -8.50
C ASP A 167 -1.39 11.64 -7.51
N THR A 168 -1.06 10.90 -6.45
CA THR A 168 -2.01 10.54 -5.39
C THR A 168 -2.63 11.77 -4.74
N TYR A 169 -1.85 12.82 -4.47
CA TYR A 169 -2.34 14.07 -3.91
C TYR A 169 -3.33 14.79 -4.84
N GLN A 170 -3.03 14.86 -6.14
CA GLN A 170 -3.95 15.45 -7.11
C GLN A 170 -5.28 14.69 -7.20
N ARG A 171 -5.22 13.36 -7.20
CA ARG A 171 -6.41 12.51 -7.21
C ARG A 171 -7.19 12.59 -5.91
N ALA A 172 -6.51 12.65 -4.77
CA ALA A 172 -7.14 12.86 -3.45
C ALA A 172 -7.89 14.19 -3.37
N GLN A 173 -7.34 15.25 -3.95
CA GLN A 173 -8.04 16.55 -4.06
C GLN A 173 -9.34 16.45 -4.90
N GLN A 174 -9.31 15.67 -5.99
CA GLN A 174 -10.49 15.46 -6.82
C GLN A 174 -11.54 14.60 -6.12
N LEU A 175 -11.09 13.59 -5.36
CA LEU A 175 -11.95 12.73 -4.55
C LEU A 175 -12.61 13.49 -3.38
N ASN A 176 -11.92 14.55 -2.88
CA ASN A 176 -12.31 15.35 -1.73
C ASN A 176 -12.53 14.50 -0.46
N ASP A 177 -11.69 13.49 -0.26
CA ASP A 177 -11.69 12.64 0.95
C ASP A 177 -10.67 13.18 1.94
N GLU A 178 -11.15 13.57 3.13
CA GLU A 178 -10.36 14.24 4.16
C GLU A 178 -9.27 13.35 4.76
N GLU A 179 -9.53 12.05 4.87
CA GLU A 179 -8.59 11.06 5.37
C GLU A 179 -7.41 10.89 4.39
N VAL A 180 -7.71 10.62 3.12
CA VAL A 180 -6.68 10.44 2.08
C VAL A 180 -5.84 11.71 1.91
N LEU A 181 -6.47 12.90 1.99
CA LEU A 181 -5.76 14.17 1.93
C LEU A 181 -4.79 14.34 3.10
N ALA A 182 -5.23 14.01 4.33
CA ALA A 182 -4.37 14.10 5.51
C ALA A 182 -3.17 13.16 5.41
N GLU A 183 -3.42 11.89 5.03
CA GLU A 183 -2.39 10.86 4.88
C GLU A 183 -1.36 11.24 3.80
N VAL A 184 -1.81 11.63 2.61
CA VAL A 184 -0.88 11.95 1.52
C VAL A 184 -0.07 13.23 1.80
N MET A 185 -0.66 14.24 2.46
CA MET A 185 0.07 15.44 2.87
C MET A 185 1.11 15.15 3.95
N ALA A 186 0.79 14.27 4.91
CA ALA A 186 1.74 13.85 5.93
C ALA A 186 2.94 13.10 5.31
N GLU A 187 2.68 12.17 4.40
CA GLU A 187 3.71 11.38 3.74
C GLU A 187 4.57 12.23 2.76
N LEU A 188 3.95 13.13 1.98
CA LEU A 188 4.68 14.11 1.17
C LEU A 188 5.55 15.02 2.02
N GLY A 189 5.03 15.50 3.15
CA GLY A 189 5.78 16.31 4.09
C GLY A 189 7.00 15.59 4.65
N LEU A 190 6.85 14.32 5.01
CA LEU A 190 7.96 13.48 5.48
C LEU A 190 9.01 13.27 4.38
N LEU A 191 8.58 12.94 3.16
CA LEU A 191 9.47 12.76 2.01
C LEU A 191 10.20 14.05 1.65
N TYR A 192 9.53 15.22 1.68
CA TYR A 192 10.18 16.50 1.42
C TYR A 192 11.22 16.85 2.49
N THR A 193 10.96 16.50 3.76
CA THR A 193 11.97 16.64 4.83
C THR A 193 13.21 15.79 4.54
N SER A 194 13.04 14.53 4.09
CA SER A 194 14.17 13.66 3.76
C SER A 194 14.97 14.13 2.54
N LEU A 195 14.31 14.83 1.61
CA LEU A 195 14.93 15.41 0.42
C LEU A 195 15.53 16.82 0.65
N GLY A 196 15.36 17.41 1.83
CA GLY A 196 15.84 18.75 2.17
C GLY A 196 15.01 19.89 1.59
N TYR A 197 13.74 19.63 1.23
CA TYR A 197 12.75 20.64 0.85
C TYR A 197 11.93 21.08 2.07
N ASP A 198 12.64 21.57 3.09
CA ASP A 198 12.10 21.75 4.43
C ASP A 198 10.97 22.79 4.52
N GLU A 199 10.99 23.84 3.71
CA GLU A 199 9.91 24.86 3.70
C GLU A 199 8.60 24.29 3.14
N GLU A 200 8.67 23.53 2.05
CA GLU A 200 7.53 22.85 1.46
C GLU A 200 7.01 21.77 2.40
N ALA A 201 7.92 21.06 3.08
CA ALA A 201 7.59 20.06 4.09
C ALA A 201 6.80 20.69 5.24
N VAL A 202 7.23 21.82 5.79
CA VAL A 202 6.52 22.56 6.84
C VAL A 202 5.08 22.87 6.40
N SER A 203 4.90 23.39 5.18
CA SER A 203 3.57 23.74 4.67
C SER A 203 2.63 22.53 4.60
N LEU A 204 3.11 21.39 4.09
CA LEU A 204 2.32 20.17 3.98
C LEU A 204 2.00 19.56 5.35
N LEU A 205 2.99 19.50 6.25
CA LEU A 205 2.79 18.97 7.60
C LEU A 205 1.81 19.84 8.42
N GLN A 206 1.84 21.17 8.26
CA GLN A 206 0.85 22.04 8.90
C GLN A 206 -0.57 21.79 8.37
N GLN A 207 -0.74 21.56 7.06
CA GLN A 207 -2.01 21.24 6.46
C GLN A 207 -2.52 19.86 6.93
N ALA A 208 -1.65 18.85 6.95
CA ALA A 208 -1.97 17.52 7.48
C ALA A 208 -2.39 17.59 8.97
N LEU A 209 -1.68 18.37 9.78
CA LEU A 209 -2.03 18.57 11.19
C LEU A 209 -3.42 19.19 11.35
N ALA A 210 -3.72 20.24 10.57
CA ALA A 210 -5.04 20.87 10.61
C ALA A 210 -6.16 19.88 10.20
N GLN A 211 -5.91 19.05 9.20
CA GLN A 211 -6.87 18.04 8.75
C GLN A 211 -7.09 16.96 9.83
N TYR A 212 -6.03 16.44 10.45
CA TYR A 212 -6.17 15.47 11.55
C TYR A 212 -6.80 16.08 12.82
N GLN A 213 -6.69 17.40 13.03
CA GLN A 213 -7.43 18.09 14.07
C GLN A 213 -8.93 18.11 13.78
N GLN A 214 -9.34 18.36 12.53
CA GLN A 214 -10.74 18.31 12.10
C GLN A 214 -11.34 16.90 12.20
N LEU A 215 -10.56 15.89 11.81
CA LEU A 215 -10.94 14.47 11.93
C LEU A 215 -11.00 13.99 13.39
N GLY A 216 -10.40 14.71 14.33
CA GLY A 216 -10.33 14.29 15.75
C GLY A 216 -9.44 13.06 15.96
N TRP A 217 -8.32 12.95 15.24
CA TRP A 217 -7.38 11.81 15.31
C TRP A 217 -6.09 12.17 16.05
N PRO A 218 -6.07 12.12 17.38
CA PRO A 218 -4.96 12.64 18.17
C PRO A 218 -3.64 11.87 17.96
N LYS A 219 -3.66 10.57 17.69
CA LYS A 219 -2.43 9.80 17.42
C LYS A 219 -1.74 10.27 16.14
N ASN A 220 -2.51 10.49 15.07
CA ASN A 220 -1.97 11.02 13.80
C ASN A 220 -1.46 12.46 13.96
N GLN A 221 -2.15 13.28 14.77
CA GLN A 221 -1.65 14.63 15.12
C GLN A 221 -0.28 14.56 15.79
N ILE A 222 -0.08 13.65 16.75
CA ILE A 222 1.21 13.46 17.45
C ILE A 222 2.32 13.09 16.45
N THR A 223 2.05 12.18 15.52
CA THR A 223 3.02 11.79 14.49
C THR A 223 3.41 12.96 13.60
N VAL A 224 2.43 13.75 13.16
CA VAL A 224 2.69 14.95 12.34
C VAL A 224 3.43 16.02 13.13
N LEU A 225 3.09 16.24 14.41
CA LEU A 225 3.80 17.17 15.30
C LEU A 225 5.27 16.76 15.46
N TYR A 226 5.57 15.48 15.60
CA TYR A 226 6.94 14.98 15.65
C TYR A 226 7.73 15.33 14.38
N ASN A 227 7.16 15.04 13.21
CA ASN A 227 7.81 15.33 11.92
C ASN A 227 7.98 16.84 11.70
N LEU A 228 6.96 17.64 12.02
CA LEU A 228 7.00 19.10 11.91
C LEU A 228 8.07 19.71 12.84
N ALA A 229 8.18 19.24 14.07
CA ALA A 229 9.20 19.71 15.00
C ALA A 229 10.62 19.37 14.53
N ARG A 230 10.83 18.17 13.95
CA ARG A 230 12.10 17.79 13.32
C ARG A 230 12.45 18.69 12.14
N THR A 231 11.47 18.95 11.26
CA THR A 231 11.66 19.84 10.11
C THR A 231 12.03 21.26 10.56
N TYR A 232 11.38 21.77 11.60
CA TYR A 232 11.80 23.04 12.19
C TYR A 232 13.23 23.03 12.75
N SER A 233 13.66 21.92 13.34
CA SER A 233 15.04 21.77 13.82
C SER A 233 16.05 21.78 12.66
N TYR A 234 15.74 21.17 11.52
CA TYR A 234 16.58 21.19 10.31
C TYR A 234 16.68 22.58 9.67
N LEU A 235 15.65 23.41 9.87
CA LEU A 235 15.64 24.82 9.46
C LEU A 235 16.28 25.77 10.49
N ASP A 236 16.93 25.24 11.54
CA ASP A 236 17.47 26.03 12.67
C ASP A 236 16.40 26.89 13.40
N ARG A 237 15.11 26.58 13.23
CA ARG A 237 13.98 27.25 13.89
C ARG A 237 13.68 26.63 15.24
N TYR A 238 14.65 26.67 16.15
CA TYR A 238 14.62 25.93 17.41
C TYR A 238 13.46 26.32 18.32
N GLU A 239 13.05 27.60 18.37
CA GLU A 239 11.89 28.02 19.16
C GLU A 239 10.61 27.36 18.67
N LEU A 240 10.39 27.26 17.36
CA LEU A 240 9.24 26.58 16.78
C LEU A 240 9.30 25.06 17.02
N ALA A 241 10.49 24.47 16.89
CA ALA A 241 10.70 23.06 17.20
C ALA A 241 10.34 22.74 18.66
N LEU A 242 10.86 23.51 19.61
CA LEU A 242 10.57 23.35 21.04
C LEU A 242 9.08 23.54 21.35
N GLN A 243 8.43 24.53 20.74
CA GLN A 243 7.00 24.76 20.90
C GLN A 243 6.19 23.57 20.36
N THR A 244 6.55 23.05 19.20
CA THR A 244 5.85 21.92 18.56
C THR A 244 6.06 20.63 19.32
N TYR A 245 7.28 20.34 19.80
CA TYR A 245 7.52 19.19 20.68
C TYR A 245 6.77 19.29 22.02
N ASN A 246 6.61 20.51 22.58
CA ASN A 246 5.79 20.69 23.77
C ASN A 246 4.30 20.44 23.50
N GLN A 247 3.77 20.78 22.32
CA GLN A 247 2.41 20.40 21.93
C GLN A 247 2.28 18.88 21.82
N MET A 248 3.24 18.22 21.17
CA MET A 248 3.32 16.75 21.12
C MET A 248 3.34 16.14 22.52
N LEU A 249 4.18 16.68 23.43
CA LEU A 249 4.29 16.20 24.81
C LEU A 249 2.95 16.29 25.55
N GLN A 250 2.23 17.40 25.45
CA GLN A 250 0.94 17.60 26.10
C GLN A 250 -0.10 16.59 25.59
N GLN A 251 -0.19 16.37 24.27
CA GLN A 251 -1.12 15.39 23.70
C GLN A 251 -0.74 13.96 24.12
N SER A 252 0.54 13.62 24.09
CA SER A 252 1.02 12.30 24.52
C SER A 252 0.75 12.02 26.01
N GLN A 253 0.83 13.06 26.86
CA GLN A 253 0.45 12.95 28.27
C GLN A 253 -1.04 12.67 28.45
N GLN A 254 -1.91 13.36 27.70
CA GLN A 254 -3.36 13.14 27.73
C GLN A 254 -3.76 11.72 27.33
N LEU A 255 -3.04 11.15 26.37
CA LEU A 255 -3.27 9.79 25.86
C LEU A 255 -2.48 8.72 26.64
N GLN A 256 -1.67 9.09 27.63
CA GLN A 256 -0.76 8.20 28.35
C GLN A 256 0.14 7.37 27.39
N ASP A 257 0.52 7.97 26.26
CA ASP A 257 1.29 7.33 25.19
C ASP A 257 2.78 7.35 25.52
N HIS A 258 3.27 6.29 26.15
CA HIS A 258 4.65 6.20 26.65
C HIS A 258 5.69 6.24 25.52
N VAL A 259 5.38 5.70 24.32
CA VAL A 259 6.26 5.75 23.17
C VAL A 259 6.44 7.19 22.70
N ASN A 260 5.34 7.90 22.51
CA ASN A 260 5.39 9.29 22.06
C ASN A 260 5.84 10.26 23.18
N LEU A 261 5.68 9.92 24.45
CA LEU A 261 6.32 10.64 25.56
C LEU A 261 7.83 10.57 25.51
N TYR A 262 8.39 9.37 25.23
CA TYR A 262 9.82 9.20 25.00
C TYR A 262 10.30 10.09 23.82
N HIS A 263 9.63 10.00 22.67
CA HIS A 263 10.01 10.77 21.49
C HIS A 263 9.89 12.28 21.70
N ALA A 264 8.86 12.75 22.41
CA ALA A 264 8.69 14.16 22.72
C ALA A 264 9.82 14.70 23.63
N TYR A 265 10.16 13.95 24.68
CA TYR A 265 11.27 14.35 25.57
C TYR A 265 12.62 14.26 24.87
N SER A 266 12.87 13.24 24.05
CA SER A 266 14.10 13.10 23.26
C SER A 266 14.22 14.25 22.22
N GLY A 267 13.12 14.56 21.52
CA GLY A 267 13.10 15.70 20.59
C GLY A 267 13.32 17.04 21.28
N LEU A 268 12.69 17.28 22.44
CA LEU A 268 12.96 18.46 23.28
C LEU A 268 14.43 18.55 23.70
N ALA A 269 15.04 17.42 24.07
CA ALA A 269 16.43 17.37 24.45
C ALA A 269 17.35 17.76 23.31
N ILE A 270 17.16 17.18 22.13
CA ILE A 270 17.97 17.46 20.93
C ILE A 270 17.80 18.93 20.52
N ALA A 271 16.56 19.41 20.36
CA ALA A 271 16.29 20.79 19.99
C ALA A 271 16.82 21.80 21.01
N SER A 272 16.73 21.52 22.32
CA SER A 272 17.31 22.36 23.36
C SER A 272 18.83 22.40 23.29
N MET A 273 19.49 21.25 22.99
CA MET A 273 20.94 21.19 22.82
C MET A 273 21.40 22.04 21.64
N ASP A 274 20.66 22.03 20.53
CA ASP A 274 20.96 22.79 19.34
C ASP A 274 20.68 24.29 19.53
N ALA A 275 19.65 24.63 20.32
CA ALA A 275 19.37 25.98 20.75
C ALA A 275 20.35 26.56 21.83
N GLY A 276 21.34 25.76 22.27
CA GLY A 276 22.29 26.13 23.30
C GLY A 276 21.75 26.08 24.73
N GLN A 277 20.57 25.48 24.96
CA GLN A 277 19.94 25.34 26.28
C GLN A 277 20.40 24.04 26.95
N HIS A 278 21.69 23.94 27.27
CA HIS A 278 22.36 22.67 27.61
C HIS A 278 21.79 21.97 28.85
N ASP A 279 21.49 22.72 29.92
CA ASP A 279 20.93 22.13 31.15
C ASP A 279 19.51 21.58 30.90
N ALA A 280 18.70 22.31 30.13
CA ALA A 280 17.37 21.85 29.75
C ALA A 280 17.46 20.59 28.87
N ALA A 281 18.39 20.54 27.93
CA ALA A 281 18.62 19.39 27.06
C ALA A 281 18.91 18.11 27.86
N LEU A 282 19.85 18.17 28.78
CA LEU A 282 20.18 17.02 29.64
C LEU A 282 19.00 16.61 30.54
N SER A 283 18.28 17.58 31.10
CA SER A 283 17.08 17.30 31.89
C SER A 283 15.97 16.62 31.10
N TYR A 284 15.76 17.04 29.85
CA TYR A 284 14.78 16.35 28.97
C TYR A 284 15.24 14.96 28.58
N MET A 285 16.54 14.75 28.31
CA MET A 285 17.09 13.44 28.01
C MET A 285 16.93 12.48 29.21
N ASP A 286 17.16 12.94 30.43
CA ASP A 286 16.93 12.15 31.66
C ASP A 286 15.45 11.81 31.86
N LYS A 287 14.52 12.67 31.45
CA LYS A 287 13.09 12.37 31.45
C LYS A 287 12.73 11.33 30.38
N ALA A 288 13.31 11.40 29.19
CA ALA A 288 13.12 10.40 28.14
C ALA A 288 13.59 9.02 28.63
N GLU A 289 14.73 8.95 29.33
CA GLU A 289 15.30 7.71 29.84
C GLU A 289 14.34 6.92 30.73
N GLN A 290 13.44 7.60 31.48
CA GLN A 290 12.46 6.96 32.34
C GLN A 290 11.43 6.09 31.59
N TYR A 291 11.22 6.36 30.30
CA TYR A 291 10.30 5.61 29.44
C TYR A 291 10.94 4.43 28.73
N LEU A 292 12.27 4.34 28.64
CA LEU A 292 12.97 3.25 27.94
C LEU A 292 12.54 1.83 28.38
N PRO A 293 12.38 1.54 29.68
CA PRO A 293 11.94 0.20 30.11
C PRO A 293 10.56 -0.18 29.59
N LEU A 294 9.72 0.82 29.27
CA LEU A 294 8.35 0.62 28.78
C LEU A 294 8.30 0.35 27.27
N LEU A 295 9.34 0.79 26.54
CA LEU A 295 9.41 0.60 25.08
C LEU A 295 9.82 -0.82 24.68
N GLN A 296 10.45 -1.58 25.56
CA GLN A 296 10.92 -2.95 25.33
C GLN A 296 11.72 -3.12 24.04
N SER A 297 12.46 -2.08 23.64
CA SER A 297 13.20 -2.02 22.37
C SER A 297 14.67 -1.66 22.63
N SER A 298 15.57 -2.61 22.32
CA SER A 298 17.01 -2.39 22.42
C SER A 298 17.52 -1.33 21.45
N ALA A 299 16.86 -1.17 20.29
CA ALA A 299 17.17 -0.13 19.34
C ALA A 299 16.91 1.28 19.91
N HIS A 300 15.77 1.50 20.58
CA HIS A 300 15.49 2.77 21.25
C HIS A 300 16.50 3.04 22.39
N VAL A 301 16.88 2.01 23.15
CA VAL A 301 17.88 2.14 24.20
C VAL A 301 19.25 2.54 23.63
N ALA A 302 19.67 1.89 22.53
CA ALA A 302 20.93 2.20 21.87
C ALA A 302 20.93 3.64 21.32
N THR A 303 19.87 4.03 20.63
CA THR A 303 19.70 5.40 20.09
C THR A 303 19.72 6.43 21.21
N HIS A 304 19.02 6.20 22.32
CA HIS A 304 19.01 7.10 23.45
C HIS A 304 20.40 7.37 24.01
N TYR A 305 21.17 6.33 24.27
CA TYR A 305 22.53 6.48 24.82
C TYR A 305 23.50 7.06 23.77
N TYR A 306 23.29 6.78 22.49
CA TYR A 306 24.04 7.42 21.42
C TYR A 306 23.80 8.94 21.37
N GLU A 307 22.56 9.39 21.40
CA GLU A 307 22.19 10.80 21.43
C GLU A 307 22.73 11.50 22.70
N LYS A 308 22.61 10.83 23.86
CA LYS A 308 23.17 11.34 25.10
C LYS A 308 24.72 11.47 25.05
N ALA A 309 25.38 10.54 24.35
CA ALA A 309 26.81 10.63 24.10
C ALA A 309 27.18 11.83 23.22
N LEU A 310 26.41 12.08 22.15
CA LEU A 310 26.58 13.27 21.29
C LEU A 310 26.43 14.57 22.10
N MET A 311 25.44 14.65 22.99
CA MET A 311 25.25 15.79 23.88
C MET A 311 26.46 16.04 24.79
N TYR A 312 26.98 14.99 25.46
CA TYR A 312 28.15 15.10 26.32
C TYR A 312 29.40 15.46 25.51
N LYS A 313 29.55 14.93 24.29
CA LYS A 313 30.64 15.32 23.39
C LYS A 313 30.56 16.82 23.02
N LYS A 314 29.36 17.33 22.67
CA LYS A 314 29.13 18.75 22.37
C LYS A 314 29.50 19.63 23.56
N LEU A 315 29.32 19.15 24.77
CA LEU A 315 29.71 19.79 26.04
C LEU A 315 31.19 19.58 26.42
N GLN A 316 31.97 18.93 25.56
CA GLN A 316 33.38 18.56 25.81
C GLN A 316 33.59 17.66 27.06
N GLN A 317 32.55 16.96 27.49
CA GLN A 317 32.57 16.00 28.59
C GLN A 317 32.91 14.61 28.09
N VAL A 318 34.11 14.43 27.52
CA VAL A 318 34.52 13.25 26.74
C VAL A 318 34.38 11.95 27.52
N SER A 319 34.72 11.95 28.83
CA SER A 319 34.57 10.75 29.68
C SER A 319 33.13 10.29 29.86
N LEU A 320 32.19 11.23 29.99
CA LEU A 320 30.76 10.92 30.08
C LEU A 320 30.24 10.45 28.71
N ALA A 321 30.61 11.10 27.62
CA ALA A 321 30.27 10.66 26.27
C ALA A 321 30.72 9.21 26.02
N GLN A 322 31.94 8.84 26.45
CA GLN A 322 32.46 7.49 26.29
C GLN A 322 31.66 6.45 27.09
N GLN A 323 31.21 6.77 28.30
CA GLN A 323 30.33 5.91 29.09
C GLN A 323 29.01 5.64 28.36
N GLN A 324 28.42 6.69 27.78
CA GLN A 324 27.15 6.54 27.06
C GLN A 324 27.31 5.74 25.77
N VAL A 325 28.41 5.93 25.03
CA VAL A 325 28.69 5.11 23.83
C VAL A 325 28.83 3.63 24.17
N LEU A 326 29.44 3.28 25.29
CA LEU A 326 29.53 1.89 25.74
C LEU A 326 28.14 1.30 26.06
N LEU A 327 27.25 2.07 26.67
CA LEU A 327 25.86 1.65 26.92
C LEU A 327 25.08 1.45 25.63
N ALA A 328 25.26 2.35 24.65
CA ALA A 328 24.68 2.23 23.32
C ALA A 328 25.12 0.94 22.62
N GLU A 329 26.44 0.68 22.60
CA GLU A 329 27.04 -0.51 22.00
C GLU A 329 26.55 -1.81 22.68
N GLN A 330 26.48 -1.82 24.01
CA GLN A 330 25.96 -2.96 24.78
C GLN A 330 24.50 -3.25 24.48
N SER A 331 23.70 -2.21 24.27
CA SER A 331 22.28 -2.35 23.98
C SER A 331 22.02 -2.97 22.60
N LEU A 332 22.79 -2.61 21.58
CA LEU A 332 22.73 -3.25 20.27
C LEU A 332 23.10 -4.73 20.30
N ASN A 333 23.96 -5.16 21.24
CA ASN A 333 24.42 -6.53 21.31
C ASN A 333 23.48 -7.47 22.09
N LYS A 334 22.46 -6.93 22.80
CA LYS A 334 21.59 -7.73 23.69
C LYS A 334 20.60 -8.63 22.96
N ASP A 335 20.01 -8.19 21.85
CA ASP A 335 18.87 -8.88 21.23
C ASP A 335 19.17 -9.40 19.81
N GLY A 336 20.44 -9.67 19.50
CA GLY A 336 20.80 -10.15 18.18
C GLY A 336 20.62 -9.12 17.06
N LEU A 337 20.45 -7.83 17.40
CA LEU A 337 20.42 -6.68 16.46
C LEU A 337 21.78 -6.49 15.74
N ARG A 338 22.47 -7.60 15.48
CA ARG A 338 23.67 -7.61 14.62
C ARG A 338 23.37 -7.12 13.21
N GLU A 339 22.08 -7.04 12.87
CA GLU A 339 21.58 -6.60 11.55
C GLU A 339 21.43 -5.08 11.45
N ASP A 340 21.35 -4.33 12.55
CA ASP A 340 21.35 -2.87 12.52
C ASP A 340 22.76 -2.30 12.32
N VAL A 341 23.24 -2.46 11.08
CA VAL A 341 24.56 -2.02 10.64
C VAL A 341 24.70 -0.50 10.75
N ALA A 342 23.66 0.26 10.44
CA ALA A 342 23.68 1.72 10.43
C ALA A 342 23.93 2.29 11.84
N SER A 343 23.16 1.84 12.84
CA SER A 343 23.35 2.24 14.24
C SER A 343 24.72 1.82 14.77
N ARG A 344 25.19 0.61 14.42
CA ARG A 344 26.52 0.14 14.81
C ARG A 344 27.62 1.03 14.22
N LEU A 345 27.54 1.37 12.95
CA LEU A 345 28.51 2.26 12.29
C LEU A 345 28.52 3.66 12.93
N ALA A 346 27.34 4.23 13.24
CA ALA A 346 27.26 5.52 13.91
C ALA A 346 27.96 5.50 15.29
N ILE A 347 27.70 4.45 16.09
CA ILE A 347 28.34 4.26 17.40
C ILE A 347 29.86 4.07 17.26
N TRP A 348 30.33 3.27 16.32
CA TRP A 348 31.75 3.04 16.11
C TRP A 348 32.49 4.28 15.63
N HIS A 349 31.87 5.09 14.76
CA HIS A 349 32.43 6.35 14.33
C HIS A 349 32.58 7.31 15.52
N LEU A 350 31.53 7.48 16.32
CA LEU A 350 31.58 8.33 17.52
C LEU A 350 32.64 7.85 18.51
N LYS A 351 32.74 6.53 18.73
CA LYS A 351 33.73 5.91 19.60
C LYS A 351 35.18 6.20 19.13
N ALA A 352 35.43 6.10 17.82
CA ALA A 352 36.73 6.45 17.25
C ALA A 352 37.10 7.92 17.46
N GLN A 353 36.11 8.84 17.29
CA GLN A 353 36.32 10.26 17.56
C GLN A 353 36.67 10.52 19.04
N LEU A 354 35.93 9.90 19.97
CA LEU A 354 36.16 10.07 21.41
C LEU A 354 37.53 9.53 21.84
N PHE A 355 38.03 8.40 21.28
CA PHE A 355 39.38 7.93 21.50
C PHE A 355 40.43 8.92 21.00
N ALA A 356 40.24 9.49 19.81
CA ALA A 356 41.13 10.50 19.26
C ALA A 356 41.20 11.78 20.12
N GLU A 357 40.07 12.25 20.64
CA GLU A 357 39.98 13.41 21.54
C GLU A 357 40.69 13.17 22.89
N GLN A 358 40.81 11.92 23.32
CA GLN A 358 41.56 11.54 24.51
C GLN A 358 43.03 11.30 24.26
N GLY A 359 43.48 11.39 23.00
CA GLY A 359 44.86 11.08 22.60
C GLY A 359 45.17 9.59 22.47
N GLU A 360 44.15 8.72 22.54
CA GLU A 360 44.27 7.26 22.39
C GLU A 360 44.24 6.86 20.90
N PHE A 361 45.20 7.38 20.12
CA PHE A 361 45.21 7.27 18.65
C PHE A 361 45.25 5.84 18.14
N GLU A 362 45.90 4.93 18.82
CA GLU A 362 45.94 3.51 18.44
C GLU A 362 44.52 2.89 18.51
N LYS A 363 43.78 3.13 19.58
CA LYS A 363 42.40 2.65 19.72
C LYS A 363 41.46 3.34 18.70
N ALA A 364 41.65 4.62 18.46
CA ALA A 364 40.89 5.38 17.46
C ALA A 364 41.11 4.77 16.06
N TYR A 365 42.36 4.45 15.72
CA TYR A 365 42.71 3.83 14.44
C TYR A 365 42.04 2.45 14.26
N HIS A 366 42.15 1.57 15.25
CA HIS A 366 41.52 0.24 15.19
C HIS A 366 39.99 0.37 15.04
N GLN A 367 39.36 1.24 15.81
CA GLN A 367 37.91 1.42 15.73
C GLN A 367 37.48 1.99 14.38
N LEU A 368 38.28 2.92 13.81
CA LEU A 368 38.03 3.45 12.48
C LEU A 368 38.25 2.41 11.37
N TYR A 369 39.23 1.52 11.55
CA TYR A 369 39.48 0.43 10.64
C TYR A 369 38.29 -0.54 10.59
N ASP A 370 37.77 -0.94 11.76
CA ASP A 370 36.59 -1.79 11.87
C ASP A 370 35.33 -1.09 11.24
N PHE A 371 35.17 0.21 11.49
CA PHE A 371 34.13 1.02 10.87
C PHE A 371 34.22 0.99 9.33
N VAL A 372 35.41 1.22 8.77
CA VAL A 372 35.61 1.24 7.31
C VAL A 372 35.35 -0.13 6.70
N ALA A 373 35.81 -1.22 7.35
CA ALA A 373 35.56 -2.56 6.86
C ALA A 373 34.06 -2.90 6.81
N GLU A 374 33.34 -2.62 7.88
CA GLU A 374 31.89 -2.86 7.95
C GLU A 374 31.10 -1.96 6.99
N TYR A 375 31.51 -0.68 6.85
CA TYR A 375 30.91 0.26 5.90
C TYR A 375 31.09 -0.23 4.45
N GLN A 376 32.26 -0.73 4.10
CA GLN A 376 32.49 -1.29 2.76
C GLN A 376 31.64 -2.53 2.50
N ASP A 377 31.49 -3.40 3.50
CA ASP A 377 30.65 -4.60 3.38
C ASP A 377 29.16 -4.24 3.23
N MET A 378 28.69 -3.26 3.99
CA MET A 378 27.32 -2.71 3.85
C MET A 378 27.09 -2.16 2.43
N ARG A 379 28.02 -1.34 1.92
CA ARG A 379 27.94 -0.76 0.57
C ARG A 379 27.96 -1.81 -0.53
N ASN A 380 28.73 -2.87 -0.36
CA ASN A 380 28.76 -3.96 -1.32
C ASN A 380 27.41 -4.71 -1.36
N ARG A 381 26.82 -4.96 -0.20
CA ARG A 381 25.49 -5.59 -0.10
C ARG A 381 24.39 -4.72 -0.71
N GLU A 382 24.40 -3.41 -0.46
CA GLU A 382 23.46 -2.48 -1.07
C GLU A 382 23.59 -2.45 -2.60
N ASN A 383 24.80 -2.41 -3.11
CA ASN A 383 25.05 -2.46 -4.55
C ASN A 383 24.58 -3.77 -5.19
N GLU A 384 24.81 -4.90 -4.53
CA GLU A 384 24.36 -6.23 -5.00
C GLU A 384 22.84 -6.30 -5.05
N LEU A 385 22.14 -5.82 -4.01
CA LEU A 385 20.68 -5.72 -3.98
C LEU A 385 20.15 -4.79 -5.06
N ALA A 386 20.77 -3.64 -5.27
CA ALA A 386 20.40 -2.70 -6.34
C ALA A 386 20.58 -3.35 -7.73
N PHE A 387 21.65 -4.10 -7.95
CA PHE A 387 21.88 -4.86 -9.19
C PHE A 387 20.82 -5.94 -9.39
N GLU A 388 20.45 -6.68 -8.35
CA GLU A 388 19.38 -7.68 -8.42
C GLU A 388 18.03 -7.06 -8.72
N GLN A 389 17.70 -5.92 -8.11
CA GLN A 389 16.46 -5.17 -8.39
C GLN A 389 16.40 -4.69 -9.85
N ILE A 390 17.49 -4.12 -10.37
CA ILE A 390 17.59 -3.71 -11.77
C ILE A 390 17.40 -4.92 -12.69
N ARG A 391 18.04 -6.05 -12.40
CA ARG A 391 17.91 -7.29 -13.15
C ARG A 391 16.48 -7.82 -13.15
N ALA A 392 15.84 -7.87 -11.98
CA ALA A 392 14.44 -8.29 -11.85
C ALA A 392 13.50 -7.36 -12.62
N GLY A 393 13.74 -6.04 -12.60
CA GLY A 393 13.02 -5.06 -13.39
C GLY A 393 13.11 -5.35 -14.90
N PHE A 394 14.31 -5.59 -15.43
CA PHE A 394 14.51 -5.95 -16.84
C PHE A 394 13.85 -7.28 -17.22
N GLU A 395 13.88 -8.28 -16.35
CA GLU A 395 13.23 -9.56 -16.58
C GLU A 395 11.69 -9.40 -16.62
N HIS A 396 11.13 -8.58 -15.74
CA HIS A 396 9.70 -8.27 -15.71
C HIS A 396 9.25 -7.53 -16.98
N GLU A 397 10.01 -6.52 -17.40
CA GLU A 397 9.74 -5.74 -18.62
C GLU A 397 9.81 -6.63 -19.87
N ARG A 398 10.79 -7.53 -19.92
CA ARG A 398 10.92 -8.52 -20.99
C ARG A 398 9.74 -9.49 -21.04
N GLN A 399 9.25 -9.96 -19.89
CA GLN A 399 8.05 -10.81 -19.81
C GLN A 399 6.79 -10.05 -20.27
N GLN A 400 6.64 -8.79 -19.87
CA GLN A 400 5.52 -7.96 -20.34
C GLN A 400 5.56 -7.76 -21.87
N GLN A 401 6.73 -7.49 -22.43
CA GLN A 401 6.89 -7.38 -23.89
C GLN A 401 6.53 -8.68 -24.61
N GLN A 402 6.98 -9.82 -24.08
CA GLN A 402 6.63 -11.13 -24.66
C GLN A 402 5.12 -11.39 -24.60
N THR A 403 4.48 -11.05 -23.49
CA THR A 403 3.01 -11.19 -23.32
C THR A 403 2.27 -10.29 -24.31
N ARG A 404 2.69 -9.04 -24.49
CA ARG A 404 2.12 -8.12 -25.50
C ARG A 404 2.27 -8.66 -26.93
N LEU A 405 3.44 -9.19 -27.28
CA LEU A 405 3.68 -9.79 -28.59
C LEU A 405 2.79 -11.01 -28.84
N LEU A 406 2.61 -11.87 -27.83
CA LEU A 406 1.71 -13.01 -27.89
C LEU A 406 0.25 -12.58 -28.05
N GLN A 407 -0.18 -11.53 -27.37
CA GLN A 407 -1.52 -10.97 -27.52
C GLN A 407 -1.74 -10.43 -28.93
N GLN A 408 -0.78 -9.66 -29.47
CA GLN A 408 -0.83 -9.15 -30.84
C GLN A 408 -0.85 -10.27 -31.89
N ASP A 409 -0.07 -11.33 -31.70
CA ASP A 409 -0.08 -12.49 -32.61
C ASP A 409 -1.42 -13.24 -32.55
N ASN A 410 -2.01 -13.39 -31.38
CA ASN A 410 -3.34 -13.98 -31.21
C ASN A 410 -4.45 -13.12 -31.85
N GLU A 411 -4.39 -11.79 -31.70
CA GLU A 411 -5.32 -10.87 -32.38
C GLU A 411 -5.19 -10.96 -33.91
N LEU A 412 -3.95 -10.99 -34.40
CA LEU A 412 -3.67 -11.17 -35.83
C LEU A 412 -4.21 -12.51 -36.37
N LYS A 413 -4.03 -13.58 -35.63
CA LYS A 413 -4.60 -14.90 -35.94
C LYS A 413 -6.14 -14.88 -35.98
N ALA A 414 -6.76 -14.23 -34.98
CA ALA A 414 -8.20 -14.07 -34.94
C ALA A 414 -8.75 -13.25 -36.11
N LEU A 415 -8.06 -12.17 -36.49
CA LEU A 415 -8.41 -11.36 -37.68
C LEU A 415 -8.27 -12.17 -38.99
N ARG A 416 -7.19 -12.95 -39.15
CA ARG A 416 -6.99 -13.82 -40.32
C ARG A 416 -8.07 -14.89 -40.43
N LEU A 417 -8.47 -15.52 -39.31
CA LEU A 417 -9.58 -16.46 -39.27
C LEU A 417 -10.89 -15.81 -39.69
N LYS A 418 -11.19 -14.63 -39.17
CA LYS A 418 -12.41 -13.88 -39.55
C LYS A 418 -12.43 -13.44 -41.01
N GLN A 419 -11.25 -13.16 -41.58
CA GLN A 419 -11.10 -12.85 -43.00
C GLN A 419 -11.30 -14.09 -43.85
N ALA A 420 -10.70 -15.22 -43.48
CA ALA A 420 -10.89 -16.50 -44.17
C ALA A 420 -12.35 -16.99 -44.14
N GLU A 421 -13.06 -16.80 -43.05
CA GLU A 421 -14.51 -17.08 -42.92
C GLU A 421 -15.33 -16.17 -43.86
N ARG A 422 -15.03 -14.88 -43.95
CA ARG A 422 -15.66 -13.95 -44.92
C ARG A 422 -15.42 -14.37 -46.35
N ASP A 423 -14.19 -14.70 -46.69
CA ASP A 423 -13.85 -15.13 -48.03
C ASP A 423 -14.57 -16.44 -48.42
N ARG A 424 -14.69 -17.36 -47.48
CA ARG A 424 -15.47 -18.59 -47.62
C ARG A 424 -16.97 -18.31 -47.82
N GLN A 425 -17.55 -17.37 -47.08
CA GLN A 425 -18.94 -16.95 -47.27
C GLN A 425 -19.16 -16.30 -48.65
N VAL A 426 -18.24 -15.43 -49.07
CA VAL A 426 -18.31 -14.82 -50.41
C VAL A 426 -18.20 -15.88 -51.50
N GLN A 427 -17.29 -16.83 -51.39
CA GLN A 427 -17.17 -17.97 -52.32
C GLN A 427 -18.46 -18.81 -52.38
N PHE A 428 -19.09 -19.06 -51.23
CA PHE A 428 -20.37 -19.80 -51.14
C PHE A 428 -21.49 -19.02 -51.83
N LEU A 429 -21.56 -17.68 -51.64
CA LEU A 429 -22.52 -16.82 -52.32
C LEU A 429 -22.32 -16.81 -53.85
N TRP A 430 -21.08 -16.75 -54.33
CA TRP A 430 -20.78 -16.85 -55.76
C TRP A 430 -21.16 -18.20 -56.36
N LEU A 431 -20.93 -19.29 -55.66
CA LEU A 431 -21.36 -20.63 -56.08
C LEU A 431 -22.89 -20.75 -56.13
N ALA A 432 -23.58 -20.15 -55.15
CA ALA A 432 -25.05 -20.11 -55.14
C ALA A 432 -25.60 -19.29 -56.34
N VAL A 433 -25.03 -18.12 -56.63
CA VAL A 433 -25.41 -17.28 -57.76
C VAL A 433 -25.16 -18.02 -59.08
N LEU A 434 -24.01 -18.69 -59.26
CA LEU A 434 -23.70 -19.52 -60.41
C LEU A 434 -24.68 -20.70 -60.57
N GLY A 435 -25.02 -21.36 -59.45
CA GLY A 435 -26.02 -22.44 -59.42
C GLY A 435 -27.41 -21.95 -59.86
N CYS A 436 -27.85 -20.82 -59.30
CA CYS A 436 -29.13 -20.21 -59.68
C CYS A 436 -29.14 -19.77 -61.14
N SER A 437 -28.07 -19.18 -61.68
CA SER A 437 -27.96 -18.74 -63.05
C SER A 437 -27.97 -19.91 -64.02
N THR A 438 -27.30 -21.01 -63.71
CA THR A 438 -27.33 -22.25 -64.53
C THR A 438 -28.71 -22.88 -64.53
N LEU A 439 -29.43 -22.85 -63.40
CA LEU A 439 -30.80 -23.37 -63.29
C LEU A 439 -31.80 -22.55 -64.13
N VAL A 440 -31.68 -21.22 -64.13
CA VAL A 440 -32.45 -20.33 -64.96
C VAL A 440 -32.21 -20.57 -66.44
N LEU A 441 -30.92 -20.75 -66.87
CA LEU A 441 -30.58 -21.09 -68.25
C LEU A 441 -31.17 -22.43 -68.67
N LEU A 442 -31.15 -23.43 -67.79
CA LEU A 442 -31.71 -24.75 -68.05
C LEU A 442 -33.23 -24.70 -68.20
N ILE A 443 -33.92 -23.89 -67.39
CA ILE A 443 -35.38 -23.66 -67.52
C ILE A 443 -35.69 -22.96 -68.86
N LEU A 444 -34.90 -21.91 -69.21
CA LEU A 444 -35.09 -21.22 -70.49
C LEU A 444 -34.84 -22.14 -71.68
N LEU A 445 -33.87 -23.01 -71.61
CA LEU A 445 -33.58 -24.00 -72.65
C LEU A 445 -34.72 -25.06 -72.78
N LEU A 446 -35.22 -25.55 -71.68
CA LEU A 446 -36.37 -26.44 -71.62
C LEU A 446 -37.63 -25.74 -72.17
N TRP A 447 -37.84 -24.46 -71.86
CA TRP A 447 -38.96 -23.68 -72.38
C TRP A 447 -38.81 -23.45 -73.89
N GLN A 448 -37.62 -23.17 -74.42
CA GLN A 448 -37.37 -23.09 -75.85
C GLN A 448 -37.60 -24.45 -76.59
N LEU A 449 -37.19 -25.56 -75.95
CA LEU A 449 -37.41 -26.89 -76.52
C LEU A 449 -38.91 -27.26 -76.56
N THR A 450 -39.67 -26.94 -75.52
CA THR A 450 -41.10 -27.16 -75.49
C THR A 450 -41.82 -26.24 -76.50
N ARG A 451 -41.40 -24.99 -76.66
CA ARG A 451 -41.98 -24.06 -77.65
C ARG A 451 -41.68 -24.49 -79.10
N LYS A 452 -40.50 -25.06 -79.41
CA LYS A 452 -40.21 -25.66 -80.66
C LYS A 452 -41.06 -26.93 -80.98
N ARG A 453 -41.39 -27.75 -79.99
CA ARG A 453 -42.26 -28.88 -80.12
C ARG A 453 -43.75 -28.50 -80.45
N THR A 454 -44.21 -27.45 -79.88
CA THR A 454 -45.59 -26.94 -80.19
C THR A 454 -45.69 -26.34 -81.59
N HIS A 455 -44.61 -25.84 -82.15
CA HIS A 455 -44.60 -25.38 -83.57
C HIS A 455 -44.55 -26.53 -84.59
N TYR A 456 -44.02 -27.72 -84.25
CA TYR A 456 -44.00 -28.86 -85.16
C TYR A 456 -45.31 -29.67 -85.13
N THR A 457 -46.21 -29.50 -84.24
CA THR A 457 -47.54 -30.15 -84.17
C THR A 457 -48.62 -29.31 -84.88
N ALA A 458 -48.34 -28.07 -85.32
CA ALA A 458 -49.34 -27.19 -85.95
C ALA A 458 -49.25 -27.13 -87.46
N THR A 459 -48.36 -27.88 -88.15
CA THR A 459 -48.16 -27.87 -89.64
C THR A 459 -48.35 -29.22 -90.26
N GLY A 460 -49.28 -30.01 -89.78
CA GLY A 460 -49.50 -31.34 -90.34
C GLY A 460 -50.95 -31.75 -90.57
N THR A 461 -51.75 -30.95 -91.28
CA THR A 461 -53.01 -31.45 -91.90
C THR A 461 -53.34 -30.54 -93.09
N ASP A 462 -52.95 -30.94 -94.27
CA ASP A 462 -53.76 -30.69 -95.47
C ASP A 462 -53.25 -31.62 -96.60
N ILE A 463 -54.03 -32.64 -96.91
CA ILE A 463 -53.98 -33.38 -98.15
C ILE A 463 -55.38 -33.29 -98.76
N PRO A 464 -55.53 -32.66 -99.90
CA PRO A 464 -56.80 -32.68 -100.68
C PRO A 464 -56.93 -33.97 -101.42
N GLY A 465 -58.15 -34.51 -101.39
CA GLY A 465 -58.54 -35.64 -102.20
C GLY A 465 -58.68 -35.26 -103.71
N GLN A 466 -58.42 -36.23 -104.57
CA GLN A 466 -58.92 -36.22 -105.96
C GLN A 466 -59.59 -37.52 -106.36
N THR A 467 -60.69 -37.28 -106.85
CA THR A 467 -61.57 -38.19 -107.57
C THR A 467 -61.03 -38.51 -108.98
N GLY A 468 -61.24 -39.65 -109.42
CA GLY A 468 -61.23 -40.07 -110.81
C GLY A 468 -61.09 -41.56 -110.98
#